data_f8904b121dad0bb91d269f44186be037
#
_entry.id   f8904b121dad0bb91d269f44186be037
#
_cell.length_a   1.000
_cell.length_b   1.000
_cell.length_c   1.000
_cell.angle_alpha   90.00
_cell.angle_beta   90.00
_cell.angle_gamma   90.00
#
_symmetry.space_group_name_H-M   'P 1'
#
loop_
_entity.id
_entity.type
_entity.pdbx_description
1 polymer ?
#
loop_
_entity_poly.entity_id
_entity_poly.type
_entity_poly.pdbx_seq_one_letter_code
_entity_poly.pdbx_strand_id
1 'polypeptide(L)'
;MASVAFFLRRKTRTLPKPLSRAANHAILRRVKLPGSCPVIKRSLSILAAALVLAGNLPAAAKRPTKLSERFEALPLTRSWQNQLLVHARINGKPAVLMVDSGAPATLISVKRRAEFRLDKIGSNSGLPTSVLVNGVADKLAIVHNLRLGSLNIVDIPVVLTNVSSPPRVAKLVREQQIDGILGVDVLFATKAVMDCQDQVLILNRYPELPGNDKTLDLRGFQKMPIHVSEGFNLFVNSAINGRRTKLLVDTGAVVTTLHRPFIREMRIPYYATSITSSGINRKEDEVDVARIRRLSVGSVDMFGKAIGVADLQWLFPEAGAREYRPVAGLLGAELLKSHHGIIDFGTRTLYLKN
;
A
#
# COMPACT_ATOMS: atom_id res chain seq x y z
N MET A 1 -10.89 1.87 2.12
CA MET A 1 -9.74 1.46 1.28
C MET A 1 -8.62 2.43 1.52
N ALA A 2 -7.56 1.98 2.08
CA ALA A 2 -6.38 2.77 2.34
C ALA A 2 -5.29 2.31 1.37
N SER A 3 -5.01 3.07 0.34
CA SER A 3 -3.79 2.94 -0.44
C SER A 3 -2.84 4.02 0.04
N VAL A 4 -1.68 3.63 0.51
CA VAL A 4 -0.70 4.53 1.11
C VAL A 4 0.56 4.56 0.28
N ALA A 5 0.49 5.18 -0.87
CA ALA A 5 1.69 5.67 -1.51
C ALA A 5 2.09 6.98 -0.81
N PHE A 6 3.01 6.93 0.13
CA PHE A 6 3.57 8.12 0.76
C PHE A 6 4.69 8.69 -0.10
N PHE A 7 4.50 9.89 -0.63
CA PHE A 7 5.54 10.67 -1.31
C PHE A 7 6.07 11.74 -0.36
N LEU A 8 7.35 11.71 -0.01
CA LEU A 8 7.99 12.71 0.85
C LEU A 8 8.45 13.93 0.03
N ARG A 9 8.10 15.13 0.50
CA ARG A 9 8.49 16.39 -0.13
C ARG A 9 9.08 17.34 0.90
N ARG A 10 10.11 18.09 0.54
CA ARG A 10 10.71 19.14 1.38
C ARG A 10 10.06 20.50 1.05
N LYS A 11 9.45 21.15 2.02
CA LYS A 11 8.94 22.53 1.87
C LYS A 11 10.10 23.51 1.95
N THR A 12 10.28 24.36 0.95
CA THR A 12 11.13 25.54 1.04
C THR A 12 10.40 26.59 1.88
N ARG A 13 10.97 26.96 3.04
CA ARG A 13 10.43 28.04 3.88
C ARG A 13 10.63 29.39 3.18
N THR A 14 9.57 30.04 2.80
CA THR A 14 9.52 31.50 2.71
C THR A 14 9.15 32.06 4.08
N LEU A 15 9.97 32.93 4.63
CA LEU A 15 9.75 33.59 5.93
C LEU A 15 8.45 34.41 5.89
N PRO A 16 7.59 34.33 6.90
CA PRO A 16 6.38 35.11 6.95
C PRO A 16 6.68 36.54 7.44
N LYS A 17 6.05 37.52 6.78
CA LYS A 17 5.94 38.89 7.28
C LYS A 17 5.00 38.92 8.48
N PRO A 18 5.23 39.81 9.48
CA PRO A 18 4.39 39.89 10.67
C PRO A 18 3.02 40.46 10.35
N LEU A 19 1.96 39.80 10.81
CA LEU A 19 0.59 40.26 10.75
C LEU A 19 0.13 40.84 12.10
N SER A 20 -0.50 41.99 12.01
CA SER A 20 -1.12 42.73 13.09
C SER A 20 -2.36 42.03 13.66
N ARG A 21 -2.56 42.25 14.99
CA ARG A 21 -3.78 41.91 15.73
C ARG A 21 -5.01 42.65 15.24
N ALA A 22 -6.11 41.97 15.07
CA ALA A 22 -7.46 42.49 15.39
C ALA A 22 -8.45 41.31 15.60
N ALA A 23 -9.23 41.49 16.65
CA ALA A 23 -10.25 40.61 17.19
C ALA A 23 -11.53 40.55 16.32
N ASN A 24 -12.35 39.47 16.44
CA ASN A 24 -13.68 39.52 17.06
C ASN A 24 -14.51 38.26 16.83
N HIS A 25 -15.04 37.79 17.90
CA HIS A 25 -16.26 37.09 18.29
C HIS A 25 -17.34 36.67 17.27
N ALA A 26 -17.88 35.47 17.61
CA ALA A 26 -19.28 34.99 17.57
C ALA A 26 -19.82 34.44 16.23
N ILE A 27 -20.31 33.22 16.18
CA ILE A 27 -21.70 32.78 16.43
C ILE A 27 -21.80 31.27 16.15
N LEU A 28 -22.19 30.55 17.21
CA LEU A 28 -22.68 29.15 17.14
C LEU A 28 -24.06 29.12 16.48
N ARG A 29 -24.22 28.36 15.41
CA ARG A 29 -25.56 27.84 15.06
C ARG A 29 -25.45 26.34 14.78
N ARG A 30 -26.21 25.60 15.58
CA ARG A 30 -26.51 24.16 15.44
C ARG A 30 -27.16 23.90 14.09
N VAL A 31 -26.61 22.98 13.29
CA VAL A 31 -27.33 22.35 12.20
C VAL A 31 -27.49 20.87 12.55
N LYS A 32 -28.74 20.44 12.70
CA LYS A 32 -29.13 19.02 12.83
C LYS A 32 -28.84 18.31 11.52
N LEU A 33 -28.10 17.20 11.59
CA LEU A 33 -27.95 16.27 10.47
C LEU A 33 -29.11 15.27 10.45
N PRO A 34 -29.71 15.00 9.29
CA PRO A 34 -30.69 13.91 9.15
C PRO A 34 -30.02 12.56 8.96
N GLY A 35 -30.75 11.54 9.38
CA GLY A 35 -30.41 10.16 9.61
C GLY A 35 -29.56 9.41 8.59
N SER A 36 -28.80 8.51 9.14
CA SER A 36 -27.94 7.51 8.49
C SER A 36 -28.71 6.61 7.53
N CYS A 37 -28.29 6.58 6.27
CA CYS A 37 -28.79 5.67 5.25
C CYS A 37 -27.96 4.35 5.28
N PRO A 38 -28.58 3.17 5.47
CA PRO A 38 -27.86 1.90 5.69
C PRO A 38 -27.31 1.23 4.41
N VAL A 39 -27.38 1.88 3.26
CA VAL A 39 -27.09 1.26 1.95
C VAL A 39 -25.59 1.19 1.61
N ILE A 40 -24.73 1.95 2.30
CA ILE A 40 -23.32 2.10 1.91
C ILE A 40 -22.41 0.95 2.41
N LYS A 41 -22.82 0.20 3.44
CA LYS A 41 -21.98 -0.83 4.09
C LYS A 41 -21.82 -2.14 3.28
N ARG A 42 -22.71 -2.45 2.32
CA ARG A 42 -22.68 -3.73 1.59
C ARG A 42 -21.82 -3.72 0.32
N SER A 43 -21.51 -2.57 -0.24
CA SER A 43 -20.85 -2.48 -1.56
C SER A 43 -19.34 -2.70 -1.53
N LEU A 44 -18.64 -2.48 -0.40
CA LEU A 44 -17.18 -2.61 -0.31
C LEU A 44 -16.70 -4.06 -0.19
N SER A 45 -17.43 -4.90 0.57
CA SER A 45 -17.06 -6.31 0.77
C SER A 45 -17.20 -7.13 -0.51
N ILE A 46 -18.17 -6.78 -1.36
CA ILE A 46 -18.44 -7.47 -2.62
C ILE A 46 -17.36 -7.13 -3.67
N LEU A 47 -16.84 -5.90 -3.69
CA LEU A 47 -15.81 -5.51 -4.65
C LEU A 47 -14.48 -6.21 -4.37
N ALA A 48 -14.08 -6.31 -3.11
CA ALA A 48 -12.87 -7.03 -2.72
C ALA A 48 -12.96 -8.52 -3.08
N ALA A 49 -14.12 -9.16 -2.90
CA ALA A 49 -14.36 -10.55 -3.29
C ALA A 49 -14.40 -10.72 -4.82
N ALA A 50 -14.99 -9.78 -5.56
CA ALA A 50 -15.07 -9.84 -7.02
C ALA A 50 -13.69 -9.60 -7.68
N LEU A 51 -12.85 -8.74 -7.12
CA LEU A 51 -11.48 -8.49 -7.60
C LEU A 51 -10.57 -9.73 -7.46
N VAL A 52 -10.78 -10.55 -6.42
CA VAL A 52 -10.01 -11.79 -6.23
C VAL A 52 -10.49 -12.92 -7.13
N LEU A 53 -11.77 -12.92 -7.54
CA LEU A 53 -12.36 -14.00 -8.33
C LEU A 53 -12.30 -13.78 -9.85
N ALA A 54 -12.11 -12.54 -10.33
CA ALA A 54 -12.16 -12.21 -11.75
C ALA A 54 -10.82 -12.36 -12.50
N GLY A 55 -9.71 -12.63 -11.81
CA GLY A 55 -8.46 -12.97 -12.44
C GLY A 55 -8.49 -14.41 -12.96
N ASN A 56 -9.16 -14.67 -14.08
CA ASN A 56 -9.06 -15.94 -14.76
C ASN A 56 -7.63 -16.12 -15.27
N LEU A 57 -6.83 -16.87 -14.52
CA LEU A 57 -5.60 -17.43 -15.05
C LEU A 57 -5.99 -18.39 -16.19
N PRO A 58 -5.31 -18.37 -17.33
CA PRO A 58 -5.71 -19.17 -18.48
C PRO A 58 -5.77 -20.65 -18.08
N ALA A 59 -6.95 -21.24 -18.22
CA ALA A 59 -7.15 -22.68 -18.05
C ALA A 59 -6.36 -23.42 -19.15
N ALA A 60 -5.61 -24.47 -18.72
CA ALA A 60 -4.91 -25.44 -19.56
C ALA A 60 -3.47 -25.10 -20.02
N ALA A 61 -2.62 -24.54 -19.18
CA ALA A 61 -1.19 -24.71 -19.35
C ALA A 61 -0.74 -26.09 -18.83
N LYS A 62 0.19 -26.78 -19.55
CA LYS A 62 0.80 -28.02 -19.06
C LYS A 62 1.34 -27.80 -17.64
N ARG A 63 1.05 -28.75 -16.74
CA ARG A 63 1.61 -28.70 -15.37
C ARG A 63 3.14 -28.64 -15.43
N PRO A 64 3.78 -27.75 -14.67
CA PRO A 64 5.23 -27.65 -14.67
C PRO A 64 5.86 -28.95 -14.16
N THR A 65 6.87 -29.42 -14.84
CA THR A 65 7.65 -30.61 -14.43
C THR A 65 8.81 -30.24 -13.53
N LYS A 66 9.24 -28.96 -13.56
CA LYS A 66 10.34 -28.43 -12.75
C LYS A 66 9.87 -27.23 -11.92
N LEU A 67 10.49 -27.04 -10.76
CA LEU A 67 10.21 -25.91 -9.86
C LEU A 67 10.44 -24.56 -10.56
N SER A 68 11.51 -24.44 -11.35
CA SER A 68 11.84 -23.25 -12.14
C SER A 68 10.78 -22.87 -13.18
N GLU A 69 9.96 -23.83 -13.62
CA GLU A 69 8.86 -23.54 -14.56
C GLU A 69 7.63 -22.99 -13.85
N ARG A 70 7.50 -23.24 -12.54
CA ARG A 70 6.38 -22.81 -11.73
C ARG A 70 6.47 -21.34 -11.30
N PHE A 71 7.66 -20.81 -11.16
CA PHE A 71 7.89 -19.47 -10.64
C PHE A 71 8.52 -18.54 -11.67
N GLU A 72 8.11 -17.30 -11.61
CA GLU A 72 8.68 -16.18 -12.36
C GLU A 72 9.35 -15.23 -11.38
N ALA A 73 10.67 -15.08 -11.45
CA ALA A 73 11.40 -14.12 -10.64
C ALA A 73 11.62 -12.83 -11.46
N LEU A 74 11.08 -11.71 -10.97
CA LEU A 74 11.17 -10.41 -11.60
C LEU A 74 12.10 -9.51 -10.79
N PRO A 75 13.12 -8.91 -11.41
CA PRO A 75 13.91 -7.88 -10.75
C PRO A 75 13.04 -6.65 -10.50
N LEU A 76 13.15 -6.10 -9.30
CA LEU A 76 12.56 -4.82 -8.94
C LEU A 76 13.63 -3.72 -9.02
N THR A 77 13.23 -2.52 -9.42
CA THR A 77 14.07 -1.34 -9.29
C THR A 77 13.59 -0.52 -8.10
N ARG A 78 14.49 0.26 -7.50
CA ARG A 78 14.13 1.09 -6.35
C ARG A 78 14.15 2.55 -6.76
N SER A 79 13.03 3.25 -6.54
CA SER A 79 12.96 4.68 -6.74
C SER A 79 13.83 5.43 -5.72
N TRP A 80 14.13 6.70 -5.98
CA TRP A 80 14.86 7.54 -5.01
C TRP A 80 14.10 7.70 -3.68
N GLN A 81 12.79 7.51 -3.70
CA GLN A 81 11.92 7.50 -2.51
C GLN A 81 11.82 6.10 -1.85
N ASN A 82 12.73 5.18 -2.18
CA ASN A 82 12.78 3.83 -1.61
C ASN A 82 11.62 2.89 -1.98
N GLN A 83 10.77 3.24 -2.95
CA GLN A 83 9.68 2.41 -3.43
C GLN A 83 10.16 1.34 -4.40
N LEU A 84 9.56 0.16 -4.36
CA LEU A 84 9.87 -0.95 -5.26
C LEU A 84 9.02 -0.86 -6.53
N LEU A 85 9.67 -0.89 -7.69
CA LEU A 85 9.04 -0.75 -8.99
C LEU A 85 9.26 -2.02 -9.82
N VAL A 86 8.20 -2.46 -10.52
CA VAL A 86 8.24 -3.58 -11.46
C VAL A 86 7.93 -3.08 -12.88
N HIS A 87 8.67 -3.59 -13.86
CA HIS A 87 8.36 -3.39 -15.27
C HIS A 87 7.27 -4.37 -15.71
N ALA A 88 6.24 -3.83 -16.33
CA ALA A 88 5.07 -4.57 -16.81
C ALA A 88 4.72 -4.19 -18.24
N ARG A 89 3.77 -4.90 -18.84
CA ARG A 89 3.04 -4.45 -20.01
C ARG A 89 1.55 -4.47 -19.74
N ILE A 90 0.88 -3.39 -20.08
CA ILE A 90 -0.58 -3.26 -19.97
C ILE A 90 -1.14 -3.15 -21.39
N ASN A 91 -1.97 -4.13 -21.78
CA ASN A 91 -2.52 -4.22 -23.15
C ASN A 91 -1.44 -4.04 -24.22
N GLY A 92 -0.27 -4.69 -24.01
CA GLY A 92 0.89 -4.64 -24.91
C GLY A 92 1.78 -3.40 -24.79
N LYS A 93 1.40 -2.36 -24.05
CA LYS A 93 2.19 -1.14 -23.84
C LYS A 93 3.08 -1.25 -22.61
N PRO A 94 4.33 -0.75 -22.67
CA PRO A 94 5.22 -0.74 -21.50
C PRO A 94 4.63 0.09 -20.36
N ALA A 95 4.80 -0.39 -19.14
CA ALA A 95 4.36 0.29 -17.93
C ALA A 95 5.34 0.05 -16.79
N VAL A 96 5.38 0.99 -15.85
CA VAL A 96 6.11 0.88 -14.58
C VAL A 96 5.11 0.97 -13.44
N LEU A 97 5.04 -0.08 -12.64
CA LEU A 97 4.13 -0.16 -11.52
C LEU A 97 4.91 -0.19 -10.21
N MET A 98 4.46 0.59 -9.23
CA MET A 98 4.94 0.47 -7.85
C MET A 98 4.31 -0.77 -7.21
N VAL A 99 5.10 -1.63 -6.57
CA VAL A 99 4.60 -2.81 -5.85
C VAL A 99 4.26 -2.39 -4.43
N ASP A 100 2.97 -2.41 -4.10
CA ASP A 100 2.46 -1.81 -2.86
C ASP A 100 1.57 -2.78 -2.07
N SER A 101 2.10 -3.27 -0.94
CA SER A 101 1.36 -4.13 -0.01
C SER A 101 0.32 -3.36 0.83
N GLY A 102 0.36 -2.03 0.83
CA GLY A 102 -0.64 -1.16 1.44
C GLY A 102 -1.82 -0.82 0.50
N ALA A 103 -1.74 -1.20 -0.78
CA ALA A 103 -2.79 -0.99 -1.77
C ALA A 103 -3.67 -2.24 -1.93
N PRO A 104 -4.94 -2.23 -1.47
CA PRO A 104 -5.84 -3.38 -1.57
C PRO A 104 -6.16 -3.80 -3.01
N ALA A 105 -6.07 -2.90 -3.95
CA ALA A 105 -6.37 -3.12 -5.37
C ALA A 105 -5.32 -2.49 -6.26
N THR A 106 -5.16 -3.03 -7.45
CA THR A 106 -4.30 -2.48 -8.49
C THR A 106 -4.89 -1.17 -9.04
N LEU A 107 -4.05 -0.13 -9.10
CA LEU A 107 -4.42 1.22 -9.49
C LEU A 107 -3.64 1.61 -10.75
N ILE A 108 -4.30 2.24 -11.72
CA ILE A 108 -3.64 2.79 -12.92
C ILE A 108 -3.90 4.29 -13.00
N SER A 109 -2.87 5.03 -13.38
CA SER A 109 -3.00 6.47 -13.56
C SER A 109 -4.05 6.79 -14.61
N VAL A 110 -5.03 7.63 -14.24
CA VAL A 110 -6.08 8.08 -15.18
C VAL A 110 -5.49 8.73 -16.43
N LYS A 111 -4.29 9.33 -16.33
CA LYS A 111 -3.56 9.95 -17.45
C LYS A 111 -3.10 8.93 -18.48
N ARG A 112 -2.91 7.67 -18.07
CA ARG A 112 -2.45 6.57 -18.93
C ARG A 112 -3.59 5.77 -19.57
N ARG A 113 -4.85 6.10 -19.20
CA ARG A 113 -6.03 5.35 -19.66
C ARG A 113 -6.10 5.20 -21.19
N ALA A 114 -5.94 6.28 -21.92
CA ALA A 114 -6.05 6.26 -23.39
C ALA A 114 -4.91 5.47 -24.03
N GLU A 115 -3.67 5.63 -23.54
CA GLU A 115 -2.50 4.93 -24.03
C GLU A 115 -2.58 3.43 -23.82
N PHE A 116 -3.04 3.01 -22.63
CA PHE A 116 -3.22 1.60 -22.31
C PHE A 116 -4.53 1.02 -22.83
N ARG A 117 -5.37 1.82 -23.51
CA ARG A 117 -6.67 1.40 -24.06
C ARG A 117 -7.54 0.70 -23.02
N LEU A 118 -7.69 1.36 -21.84
CA LEU A 118 -8.48 0.79 -20.74
C LEU A 118 -9.96 1.09 -20.94
N ASP A 119 -10.75 0.03 -21.00
CA ASP A 119 -12.20 0.14 -21.10
C ASP A 119 -12.81 0.43 -19.75
N LYS A 120 -13.69 1.45 -19.71
CA LYS A 120 -14.48 1.71 -18.50
C LYS A 120 -15.50 0.60 -18.30
N ILE A 121 -15.70 0.22 -17.05
CA ILE A 121 -16.77 -0.71 -16.70
C ILE A 121 -18.12 -0.02 -16.99
N GLY A 122 -18.92 -0.63 -17.84
CA GLY A 122 -20.25 -0.14 -18.19
C GLY A 122 -21.26 -0.41 -17.07
N SER A 123 -22.30 0.41 -16.98
CA SER A 123 -23.38 0.25 -15.97
C SER A 123 -24.12 -1.09 -16.06
N ASN A 124 -24.09 -1.75 -17.21
CA ASN A 124 -24.79 -3.02 -17.46
C ASN A 124 -23.91 -4.26 -17.18
N SER A 125 -22.69 -4.08 -16.72
CA SER A 125 -21.73 -5.20 -16.49
C SER A 125 -22.01 -6.02 -15.23
N GLY A 126 -22.93 -5.59 -14.37
CA GLY A 126 -23.11 -6.17 -13.02
C GLY A 126 -21.99 -5.83 -12.04
N LEU A 127 -20.94 -5.15 -12.50
CA LEU A 127 -19.83 -4.69 -11.67
C LEU A 127 -20.01 -3.23 -11.27
N PRO A 128 -19.50 -2.79 -10.11
CA PRO A 128 -19.47 -1.38 -9.74
C PRO A 128 -18.70 -0.57 -10.78
N THR A 129 -19.20 0.60 -11.15
CA THR A 129 -18.52 1.50 -12.10
C THR A 129 -17.50 2.43 -11.44
N SER A 130 -17.52 2.51 -10.11
CA SER A 130 -16.61 3.33 -9.31
C SER A 130 -16.44 2.78 -7.91
N VAL A 131 -15.38 3.18 -7.25
CA VAL A 131 -15.03 2.82 -5.87
C VAL A 131 -14.49 4.05 -5.15
N LEU A 132 -14.71 4.12 -3.83
CA LEU A 132 -14.14 5.18 -3.01
C LEU A 132 -12.68 4.84 -2.66
N VAL A 133 -11.75 5.70 -3.07
CA VAL A 133 -10.35 5.65 -2.67
C VAL A 133 -10.04 6.89 -1.86
N ASN A 134 -9.83 6.73 -0.56
CA ASN A 134 -9.62 7.84 0.38
C ASN A 134 -10.70 8.94 0.29
N GLY A 135 -11.98 8.52 0.16
CA GLY A 135 -13.12 9.43 0.11
C GLY A 135 -13.41 10.03 -1.28
N VAL A 136 -12.59 9.76 -2.28
CA VAL A 136 -12.81 10.19 -3.67
C VAL A 136 -13.36 9.04 -4.50
N ALA A 137 -14.41 9.29 -5.29
CA ALA A 137 -15.00 8.29 -6.17
C ALA A 137 -14.16 8.15 -7.45
N ASP A 138 -13.32 7.13 -7.50
CA ASP A 138 -12.52 6.78 -8.66
C ASP A 138 -13.26 5.78 -9.55
N LYS A 139 -13.05 5.88 -10.87
CA LYS A 139 -13.67 4.99 -11.86
C LYS A 139 -12.94 3.66 -11.93
N LEU A 140 -13.69 2.62 -12.28
CA LEU A 140 -13.13 1.31 -12.58
C LEU A 140 -12.96 1.12 -14.09
N ALA A 141 -11.94 0.35 -14.45
CA ALA A 141 -11.67 -0.05 -15.82
C ALA A 141 -11.16 -1.50 -15.86
N ILE A 142 -11.15 -2.09 -17.05
CA ILE A 142 -10.58 -3.42 -17.27
C ILE A 142 -9.22 -3.29 -17.96
N VAL A 143 -8.23 -3.99 -17.42
CA VAL A 143 -6.97 -4.31 -18.10
C VAL A 143 -7.13 -5.68 -18.70
N HIS A 144 -7.26 -5.76 -20.04
CA HIS A 144 -7.45 -7.05 -20.73
C HIS A 144 -6.22 -7.94 -20.66
N ASN A 145 -5.04 -7.32 -20.56
CA ASN A 145 -3.79 -8.06 -20.51
C ASN A 145 -2.78 -7.32 -19.63
N LEU A 146 -2.50 -7.85 -18.45
CA LEU A 146 -1.37 -7.45 -17.62
C LEU A 146 -0.27 -8.50 -17.73
N ARG A 147 0.85 -8.14 -18.32
CA ARG A 147 2.01 -9.01 -18.44
C ARG A 147 3.11 -8.61 -17.47
N LEU A 148 3.50 -9.55 -16.62
CA LEU A 148 4.58 -9.46 -15.66
C LEU A 148 5.62 -10.55 -15.99
N GLY A 149 6.73 -10.17 -16.63
CA GLY A 149 7.67 -11.13 -17.22
C GLY A 149 7.00 -12.01 -18.27
N SER A 150 6.97 -13.32 -18.04
CA SER A 150 6.27 -14.28 -18.88
C SER A 150 4.83 -14.56 -18.42
N LEU A 151 4.46 -14.14 -17.18
CA LEU A 151 3.11 -14.30 -16.66
C LEU A 151 2.16 -13.33 -17.33
N ASN A 152 1.03 -13.84 -17.81
CA ASN A 152 -0.05 -13.06 -18.40
C ASN A 152 -1.33 -13.22 -17.59
N ILE A 153 -1.86 -12.11 -17.08
CA ILE A 153 -3.09 -12.07 -16.30
C ILE A 153 -4.11 -11.29 -17.12
N VAL A 154 -5.30 -11.87 -17.31
CA VAL A 154 -6.32 -11.32 -18.20
C VAL A 154 -7.51 -10.75 -17.44
N ASP A 155 -8.14 -9.73 -18.04
CA ASP A 155 -9.40 -9.11 -17.60
C ASP A 155 -9.41 -8.70 -16.12
N ILE A 156 -8.35 -7.97 -15.71
CA ILE A 156 -8.22 -7.48 -14.35
C ILE A 156 -9.00 -6.17 -14.19
N PRO A 157 -9.95 -6.09 -13.27
CA PRO A 157 -10.52 -4.81 -12.85
C PRO A 157 -9.48 -3.96 -12.13
N VAL A 158 -9.31 -2.71 -12.57
CA VAL A 158 -8.37 -1.76 -11.96
C VAL A 158 -9.07 -0.46 -11.61
N VAL A 159 -8.52 0.26 -10.63
CA VAL A 159 -9.01 1.59 -10.28
C VAL A 159 -8.24 2.64 -11.08
N LEU A 160 -8.97 3.53 -11.76
CA LEU A 160 -8.39 4.68 -12.44
C LEU A 160 -8.32 5.86 -11.47
N THR A 161 -7.12 6.20 -11.05
CA THR A 161 -6.91 7.26 -10.06
C THR A 161 -5.81 8.23 -10.48
N ASN A 162 -5.71 9.37 -9.78
CA ASN A 162 -4.59 10.27 -9.97
C ASN A 162 -3.38 9.75 -9.19
N VAL A 163 -2.48 9.06 -9.89
CA VAL A 163 -1.15 8.76 -9.36
C VAL A 163 -0.35 10.06 -9.38
N SER A 164 0.17 10.47 -8.22
CA SER A 164 0.95 11.68 -8.08
C SER A 164 2.14 11.69 -9.05
N SER A 165 2.30 12.79 -9.77
CA SER A 165 3.49 12.96 -10.60
C SER A 165 4.73 13.08 -9.71
N PRO A 166 5.88 12.53 -10.14
CA PRO A 166 7.11 12.67 -9.38
C PRO A 166 7.43 14.14 -9.12
N PRO A 167 8.03 14.50 -7.97
CA PRO A 167 8.49 15.84 -7.68
C PRO A 167 9.38 16.39 -8.80
N ARG A 168 9.48 17.72 -8.90
CA ARG A 168 10.39 18.34 -9.90
C ARG A 168 11.83 17.80 -9.84
N VAL A 169 12.29 17.47 -8.63
CA VAL A 169 13.62 16.86 -8.40
C VAL A 169 13.74 15.50 -9.08
N ALA A 170 12.69 14.66 -9.04
CA ALA A 170 12.70 13.36 -9.71
C ALA A 170 12.90 13.49 -11.22
N LYS A 171 12.33 14.53 -11.83
CA LYS A 171 12.56 14.85 -13.26
C LYS A 171 14.02 15.22 -13.53
N LEU A 172 14.68 15.93 -12.62
CA LEU A 172 16.09 16.30 -12.75
C LEU A 172 17.03 15.09 -12.67
N VAL A 173 16.70 14.10 -11.84
CA VAL A 173 17.46 12.84 -11.71
C VAL A 173 16.99 11.76 -12.69
N ARG A 174 16.19 12.10 -13.68
CA ARG A 174 15.63 11.17 -14.70
C ARG A 174 14.90 9.98 -14.09
N GLU A 175 14.20 10.19 -12.98
CA GLU A 175 13.43 9.13 -12.35
C GLU A 175 12.31 8.65 -13.28
N GLN A 176 12.08 7.36 -13.23
CA GLN A 176 11.08 6.70 -14.06
C GLN A 176 9.68 7.13 -13.64
N GLN A 177 8.83 7.45 -14.60
CA GLN A 177 7.42 7.76 -14.32
C GLN A 177 6.71 6.50 -13.84
N ILE A 178 5.95 6.61 -12.74
CA ILE A 178 5.10 5.53 -12.22
C ILE A 178 3.75 5.64 -12.92
N ASP A 179 3.34 4.57 -13.62
CA ASP A 179 2.10 4.50 -14.39
C ASP A 179 0.93 3.98 -13.56
N GLY A 180 1.24 3.32 -12.44
CA GLY A 180 0.24 2.73 -11.56
C GLY A 180 0.84 2.04 -10.35
N ILE A 181 0.01 1.31 -9.65
CA ILE A 181 0.34 0.54 -8.45
C ILE A 181 -0.13 -0.89 -8.65
N LEU A 182 0.76 -1.85 -8.44
CA LEU A 182 0.44 -3.28 -8.37
C LEU A 182 0.03 -3.58 -6.93
N GLY A 183 -1.25 -3.83 -6.72
CA GLY A 183 -1.84 -4.02 -5.40
C GLY A 183 -1.85 -5.47 -4.93
N VAL A 184 -2.38 -5.68 -3.72
CA VAL A 184 -2.44 -7.01 -3.10
C VAL A 184 -3.42 -7.95 -3.78
N ASP A 185 -4.36 -7.45 -4.56
CA ASP A 185 -5.25 -8.25 -5.43
C ASP A 185 -4.44 -9.17 -6.35
N VAL A 186 -3.47 -8.63 -7.09
CA VAL A 186 -2.58 -9.38 -7.97
C VAL A 186 -1.56 -10.18 -7.16
N LEU A 187 -1.01 -9.60 -6.07
CA LEU A 187 0.00 -10.25 -5.25
C LEU A 187 -0.56 -11.51 -4.56
N PHE A 188 -1.79 -11.48 -4.06
CA PHE A 188 -2.45 -12.68 -3.52
C PHE A 188 -2.85 -13.68 -4.61
N ALA A 189 -3.42 -13.21 -5.72
CA ALA A 189 -3.82 -14.08 -6.82
C ALA A 189 -2.65 -14.91 -7.37
N THR A 190 -1.46 -14.33 -7.40
CA THR A 190 -0.24 -15.00 -7.86
C THR A 190 0.55 -15.68 -6.73
N LYS A 191 0.04 -15.68 -5.48
CA LYS A 191 0.79 -16.13 -4.30
C LYS A 191 2.22 -15.61 -4.30
N ALA A 192 2.36 -14.32 -4.57
CA ALA A 192 3.65 -13.67 -4.75
C ALA A 192 4.51 -13.74 -3.50
N VAL A 193 5.83 -13.71 -3.70
CA VAL A 193 6.82 -13.45 -2.65
C VAL A 193 7.62 -12.22 -3.05
N MET A 194 7.71 -11.24 -2.16
CA MET A 194 8.45 -10.02 -2.40
C MET A 194 9.62 -9.90 -1.42
N ASP A 195 10.83 -9.92 -1.94
CA ASP A 195 12.05 -9.63 -1.19
C ASP A 195 12.35 -8.13 -1.27
N CYS A 196 12.19 -7.43 -0.15
CA CYS A 196 12.36 -5.99 -0.09
C CYS A 196 13.83 -5.54 -0.12
N GLN A 197 14.78 -6.38 0.31
CA GLN A 197 16.20 -6.06 0.28
C GLN A 197 16.83 -6.42 -1.05
N ASP A 198 16.63 -7.65 -1.51
CA ASP A 198 17.25 -8.16 -2.74
C ASP A 198 16.49 -7.69 -4.00
N GLN A 199 15.36 -7.00 -3.81
CA GLN A 199 14.59 -6.38 -4.89
C GLN A 199 14.11 -7.39 -5.92
N VAL A 200 13.49 -8.45 -5.45
CA VAL A 200 12.93 -9.51 -6.28
C VAL A 200 11.45 -9.71 -5.95
N LEU A 201 10.64 -9.80 -7.00
CA LEU A 201 9.25 -10.23 -6.93
C LEU A 201 9.12 -11.60 -7.59
N ILE A 202 8.77 -12.61 -6.82
CA ILE A 202 8.55 -13.97 -7.31
C ILE A 202 7.06 -14.21 -7.44
N LEU A 203 6.59 -14.54 -8.64
CA LEU A 203 5.19 -14.84 -8.92
C LEU A 203 5.02 -16.33 -9.19
N ASN A 204 3.95 -16.92 -8.67
CA ASN A 204 3.58 -18.31 -8.99
C ASN A 204 2.70 -18.30 -10.24
N ARG A 205 3.13 -19.01 -11.28
CA ARG A 205 2.39 -19.15 -12.55
C ARG A 205 1.20 -20.11 -12.45
N TYR A 206 1.21 -20.97 -11.43
CA TYR A 206 0.19 -21.99 -11.18
C TYR A 206 -0.24 -21.97 -9.71
N PRO A 207 -0.88 -20.85 -9.28
CA PRO A 207 -1.21 -20.67 -7.87
C PRO A 207 -2.25 -21.66 -7.34
N GLU A 208 -2.98 -22.32 -8.23
CA GLU A 208 -3.94 -23.39 -7.90
C GLU A 208 -3.25 -24.69 -7.46
N LEU A 209 -2.00 -24.92 -7.87
CA LEU A 209 -1.28 -26.13 -7.51
C LEU A 209 -0.89 -26.11 -6.03
N PRO A 210 -1.08 -27.23 -5.30
CA PRO A 210 -0.62 -27.34 -3.92
C PRO A 210 0.92 -27.40 -3.85
N GLY A 211 1.45 -27.06 -2.71
CA GLY A 211 2.88 -27.11 -2.39
C GLY A 211 3.40 -25.74 -1.98
N ASN A 212 4.08 -25.72 -0.84
CA ASN A 212 4.89 -24.59 -0.39
C ASN A 212 6.31 -24.85 -0.84
N ASP A 213 6.73 -24.10 -1.83
CA ASP A 213 8.01 -24.37 -2.43
C ASP A 213 9.12 -23.67 -1.67
N LYS A 214 10.15 -24.44 -1.41
CA LYS A 214 11.39 -24.02 -0.77
C LYS A 214 12.26 -23.18 -1.72
N THR A 215 11.66 -22.16 -2.34
CA THR A 215 12.38 -21.26 -3.27
C THR A 215 13.23 -20.21 -2.55
N LEU A 216 13.03 -20.06 -1.23
CA LEU A 216 13.71 -19.06 -0.42
C LEU A 216 14.63 -19.72 0.60
N ASP A 217 15.86 -19.23 0.73
CA ASP A 217 16.71 -19.51 1.87
C ASP A 217 16.33 -18.62 3.04
N LEU A 218 15.55 -19.16 3.96
CA LEU A 218 15.02 -18.47 5.13
C LEU A 218 15.86 -18.69 6.40
N ARG A 219 17.11 -19.14 6.28
CA ARG A 219 18.01 -19.29 7.44
C ARG A 219 18.28 -17.94 8.10
N GLY A 220 18.11 -17.87 9.42
CA GLY A 220 18.28 -16.66 10.19
C GLY A 220 17.11 -15.69 10.14
N PHE A 221 16.05 -16.01 9.40
CA PHE A 221 14.83 -15.21 9.43
C PHE A 221 13.89 -15.58 10.57
N GLN A 222 13.28 -14.57 11.17
CA GLN A 222 12.16 -14.71 12.09
C GLN A 222 10.86 -14.68 11.30
N LYS A 223 9.95 -15.60 11.61
CA LYS A 223 8.67 -15.78 10.92
C LYS A 223 7.54 -15.11 11.70
N MET A 224 6.76 -14.26 11.05
CA MET A 224 5.63 -13.55 11.64
C MET A 224 4.37 -13.72 10.79
N PRO A 225 3.24 -14.16 11.38
CA PRO A 225 1.99 -14.26 10.65
C PRO A 225 1.45 -12.87 10.28
N ILE A 226 0.97 -12.74 9.05
CA ILE A 226 0.24 -11.57 8.56
C ILE A 226 -1.25 -11.82 8.75
N HIS A 227 -1.91 -10.91 9.45
CA HIS A 227 -3.36 -10.89 9.60
C HIS A 227 -3.95 -10.02 8.50
N VAL A 228 -4.79 -10.59 7.65
CA VAL A 228 -5.44 -9.88 6.55
C VAL A 228 -6.85 -9.50 6.99
N SER A 229 -7.19 -8.20 6.93
CA SER A 229 -8.53 -7.70 7.21
C SER A 229 -9.48 -7.93 6.03
N GLU A 230 -10.79 -7.72 6.24
CA GLU A 230 -11.80 -7.75 5.17
C GLU A 230 -11.51 -6.75 4.03
N GLY A 231 -10.80 -5.65 4.34
CA GLY A 231 -10.34 -4.66 3.35
C GLY A 231 -8.99 -4.98 2.73
N PHE A 232 -8.47 -6.21 2.88
CA PHE A 232 -7.17 -6.66 2.37
C PHE A 232 -5.96 -5.87 2.93
N ASN A 233 -6.10 -5.23 4.09
CA ASN A 233 -4.97 -4.64 4.79
C ASN A 233 -4.17 -5.73 5.52
N LEU A 234 -2.85 -5.67 5.41
CA LEU A 234 -1.91 -6.65 5.94
C LEU A 234 -1.34 -6.17 7.28
N PHE A 235 -1.72 -6.78 8.39
CA PHE A 235 -1.26 -6.39 9.71
C PHE A 235 -0.32 -7.40 10.32
N VAL A 236 0.71 -6.92 11.03
CA VAL A 236 1.59 -7.74 11.87
C VAL A 236 1.50 -7.30 13.32
N ASN A 237 1.63 -8.26 14.23
CA ASN A 237 1.73 -7.96 15.65
C ASN A 237 3.05 -7.27 15.94
N SER A 238 2.97 -6.18 16.69
CA SER A 238 4.11 -5.34 17.04
C SER A 238 4.01 -4.80 18.45
N ALA A 239 5.06 -4.16 18.94
CA ALA A 239 5.02 -3.39 20.17
C ALA A 239 5.89 -2.14 20.04
N ILE A 240 5.40 -1.02 20.56
CA ILE A 240 6.10 0.26 20.61
C ILE A 240 6.42 0.58 22.07
N ASN A 241 7.71 0.64 22.41
CA ASN A 241 8.18 0.85 23.79
C ASN A 241 7.49 -0.10 24.81
N GLY A 242 7.25 -1.36 24.41
CA GLY A 242 6.60 -2.38 25.23
C GLY A 242 5.07 -2.43 25.12
N ARG A 243 4.40 -1.41 24.58
CA ARG A 243 2.95 -1.42 24.37
C ARG A 243 2.60 -2.24 23.14
N ARG A 244 1.84 -3.31 23.31
CA ARG A 244 1.39 -4.20 22.23
C ARG A 244 0.42 -3.47 21.30
N THR A 245 0.67 -3.59 19.99
CA THR A 245 -0.10 -2.97 18.92
C THR A 245 -0.02 -3.81 17.65
N LYS A 246 -0.53 -3.27 16.54
CA LYS A 246 -0.36 -3.79 15.19
C LYS A 246 0.20 -2.70 14.28
N LEU A 247 0.97 -3.10 13.27
CA LEU A 247 1.39 -2.24 12.17
C LEU A 247 0.87 -2.80 10.86
N LEU A 248 0.42 -1.92 9.96
CA LEU A 248 0.14 -2.25 8.57
C LEU A 248 1.46 -2.44 7.83
N VAL A 249 1.66 -3.56 7.16
CA VAL A 249 2.83 -3.80 6.29
C VAL A 249 2.61 -3.07 4.98
N ASP A 250 3.40 -2.03 4.74
CA ASP A 250 3.16 -1.07 3.65
C ASP A 250 4.46 -0.75 2.91
N THR A 251 4.68 -1.43 1.77
CA THR A 251 5.85 -1.21 0.91
C THR A 251 5.74 0.06 0.07
N GLY A 252 4.55 0.65 -0.05
CA GLY A 252 4.32 1.95 -0.65
C GLY A 252 4.70 3.12 0.27
N ALA A 253 4.72 2.90 1.59
CA ALA A 253 5.18 3.89 2.57
C ALA A 253 6.71 3.98 2.58
N VAL A 254 7.24 5.15 2.28
CA VAL A 254 8.70 5.41 2.21
C VAL A 254 9.39 5.15 3.55
N VAL A 255 8.75 5.57 4.65
CA VAL A 255 9.23 5.43 6.02
C VAL A 255 8.12 4.90 6.92
N THR A 256 8.51 4.13 7.93
CA THR A 256 7.63 3.72 9.01
C THR A 256 7.04 4.94 9.68
N THR A 257 5.72 4.97 9.77
CA THR A 257 4.98 6.15 10.27
C THR A 257 3.96 5.72 11.31
N LEU A 258 3.98 6.37 12.48
CA LEU A 258 3.00 6.12 13.53
C LEU A 258 1.93 7.20 13.56
N HIS A 259 0.73 6.78 13.95
CA HIS A 259 -0.43 7.65 14.10
C HIS A 259 -0.21 8.65 15.23
N ARG A 260 -0.38 9.95 14.93
CA ARG A 260 -0.12 11.05 15.87
C ARG A 260 -0.89 10.90 17.20
N PRO A 261 -2.20 10.57 17.25
CA PRO A 261 -2.91 10.28 18.49
C PRO A 261 -2.27 9.17 19.32
N PHE A 262 -1.80 8.07 18.69
CA PHE A 262 -1.12 6.99 19.38
C PHE A 262 0.19 7.47 20.04
N ILE A 263 0.99 8.28 19.34
CA ILE A 263 2.23 8.87 19.84
C ILE A 263 1.95 9.80 21.04
N ARG A 264 0.88 10.61 20.97
CA ARG A 264 0.45 11.48 22.08
C ARG A 264 0.00 10.68 23.31
N GLU A 265 -0.80 9.63 23.11
CA GLU A 265 -1.24 8.73 24.18
C GLU A 265 -0.05 8.05 24.87
N MET A 266 0.97 7.66 24.10
CA MET A 266 2.21 7.08 24.60
C MET A 266 3.15 8.10 25.25
N ARG A 267 2.83 9.41 25.19
CA ARG A 267 3.66 10.53 25.67
C ARG A 267 5.08 10.48 25.07
N ILE A 268 5.19 10.09 23.80
CA ILE A 268 6.47 10.06 23.08
C ILE A 268 6.71 11.45 22.50
N PRO A 269 7.84 12.11 22.80
CA PRO A 269 8.17 13.39 22.20
C PRO A 269 8.36 13.26 20.67
N TYR A 270 7.87 14.23 19.92
CA TYR A 270 8.08 14.32 18.48
C TYR A 270 8.34 15.77 18.07
N TYR A 271 9.00 15.95 16.95
CA TYR A 271 9.47 17.25 16.48
C TYR A 271 8.92 17.52 15.09
N ALA A 272 8.46 18.76 14.89
CA ALA A 272 7.99 19.21 13.59
C ALA A 272 9.12 19.22 12.57
N THR A 273 8.80 18.81 11.34
CA THR A 273 9.73 18.87 10.21
C THR A 273 9.14 19.69 9.06
N SER A 274 9.96 20.00 8.05
CA SER A 274 9.51 20.57 6.79
C SER A 274 9.14 19.49 5.76
N ILE A 275 9.01 18.25 6.19
CA ILE A 275 8.69 17.12 5.33
C ILE A 275 7.17 17.03 5.23
N THR A 276 6.68 16.84 4.01
CA THR A 276 5.27 16.52 3.77
C THR A 276 5.15 15.17 3.12
N SER A 277 4.06 14.47 3.40
CA SER A 277 3.67 13.26 2.70
C SER A 277 2.37 13.47 1.95
N SER A 278 2.22 12.79 0.82
CA SER A 278 0.97 12.73 0.09
C SER A 278 0.64 11.28 -0.23
N GLY A 279 -0.63 10.92 -0.17
CA GLY A 279 -1.15 9.63 -0.61
C GLY A 279 -2.04 9.80 -1.84
N ILE A 280 -2.54 8.68 -2.36
CA ILE A 280 -3.52 8.67 -3.44
C ILE A 280 -4.78 9.43 -2.98
N ASN A 281 -5.22 10.40 -3.79
CA ASN A 281 -6.39 11.25 -3.51
C ASN A 281 -6.33 12.00 -2.17
N ARG A 282 -5.14 12.31 -1.66
CA ARG A 282 -4.96 13.02 -0.40
C ARG A 282 -4.20 14.32 -0.60
N LYS A 283 -4.52 15.29 0.24
CA LYS A 283 -3.71 16.51 0.37
C LYS A 283 -2.38 16.18 1.04
N GLU A 284 -1.39 17.02 0.80
CA GLU A 284 -0.11 16.94 1.51
C GLU A 284 -0.34 17.18 3.01
N ASP A 285 0.13 16.24 3.84
CA ASP A 285 0.11 16.35 5.30
C ASP A 285 1.55 16.48 5.82
N GLU A 286 1.74 17.23 6.91
CA GLU A 286 3.04 17.39 7.57
C GLU A 286 3.40 16.09 8.31
N VAL A 287 4.64 15.66 8.13
CA VAL A 287 5.21 14.50 8.82
C VAL A 287 6.21 14.99 9.85
N ASP A 288 5.88 14.80 11.12
CA ASP A 288 6.81 15.01 12.22
C ASP A 288 7.72 13.79 12.39
N VAL A 289 8.71 13.90 13.27
CA VAL A 289 9.63 12.79 13.57
C VAL A 289 9.65 12.52 15.07
N ALA A 290 9.52 11.25 15.44
CA ALA A 290 9.71 10.76 16.80
C ALA A 290 10.86 9.76 16.86
N ARG A 291 11.53 9.67 18.03
CA ARG A 291 12.51 8.63 18.30
C ARG A 291 11.90 7.56 19.20
N ILE A 292 11.82 6.34 18.68
CA ILE A 292 11.27 5.19 19.41
C ILE A 292 12.43 4.42 20.05
N ARG A 293 12.34 4.16 21.37
CA ARG A 293 13.36 3.41 22.08
C ARG A 293 13.42 1.96 21.61
N ARG A 294 12.26 1.31 21.49
CA ARG A 294 12.13 -0.07 21.03
C ARG A 294 10.88 -0.23 20.18
N LEU A 295 11.05 -0.65 18.95
CA LEU A 295 10.02 -1.15 18.08
C LEU A 295 10.22 -2.66 17.93
N SER A 296 9.24 -3.46 18.34
CA SER A 296 9.24 -4.91 18.14
C SER A 296 8.25 -5.27 17.05
N VAL A 297 8.67 -6.08 16.08
CA VAL A 297 7.79 -6.70 15.07
C VAL A 297 7.95 -8.21 15.23
N GLY A 298 6.92 -8.86 15.79
CA GLY A 298 7.06 -10.24 16.23
C GLY A 298 8.19 -10.39 17.25
N SER A 299 9.20 -11.20 16.93
CA SER A 299 10.40 -11.44 17.73
C SER A 299 11.61 -10.57 17.35
N VAL A 300 11.49 -9.73 16.32
CA VAL A 300 12.56 -8.83 15.88
C VAL A 300 12.46 -7.49 16.60
N ASP A 301 13.52 -7.10 17.29
CA ASP A 301 13.62 -5.85 18.02
C ASP A 301 14.51 -4.83 17.30
N MET A 302 13.99 -3.63 17.18
CA MET A 302 14.65 -2.49 16.53
C MET A 302 14.78 -1.36 17.55
N PHE A 303 16.00 -0.89 17.80
CA PHE A 303 16.26 0.11 18.83
C PHE A 303 16.60 1.48 18.26
N GLY A 304 16.16 2.53 18.97
CA GLY A 304 16.55 3.91 18.68
C GLY A 304 16.12 4.43 17.31
N LYS A 305 15.06 3.87 16.72
CA LYS A 305 14.61 4.23 15.37
C LYS A 305 13.96 5.61 15.35
N ALA A 306 14.35 6.42 14.38
CA ALA A 306 13.62 7.63 14.01
C ALA A 306 12.52 7.24 13.03
N ILE A 307 11.29 7.63 13.32
CA ILE A 307 10.11 7.26 12.54
C ILE A 307 9.24 8.48 12.26
N GLY A 308 8.45 8.44 11.20
CA GLY A 308 7.46 9.45 10.88
C GLY A 308 6.30 9.46 11.89
N VAL A 309 5.72 10.64 12.07
CA VAL A 309 4.48 10.85 12.85
C VAL A 309 3.52 11.68 12.00
N ALA A 310 2.38 11.11 11.67
CA ALA A 310 1.38 11.77 10.83
C ALA A 310 -0.04 11.45 11.32
N ASP A 311 -1.03 12.20 10.84
CA ASP A 311 -2.43 11.83 11.05
C ASP A 311 -2.83 10.72 10.06
N LEU A 312 -3.03 9.52 10.60
CA LEU A 312 -3.42 8.33 9.85
C LEU A 312 -4.88 7.93 10.10
N GLN A 313 -5.72 8.86 10.59
CA GLN A 313 -7.13 8.59 10.93
C GLN A 313 -7.89 7.87 9.82
N TRP A 314 -7.57 8.16 8.59
CA TRP A 314 -8.17 7.57 7.40
C TRP A 314 -7.86 6.07 7.19
N LEU A 315 -6.77 5.55 7.78
CA LEU A 315 -6.48 4.10 7.80
C LEU A 315 -7.41 3.34 8.73
N PHE A 316 -8.02 4.04 9.70
CA PHE A 316 -8.76 3.45 10.80
C PHE A 316 -10.17 4.03 10.87
N PRO A 317 -11.00 3.87 9.83
CA PRO A 317 -12.29 4.57 9.74
C PRO A 317 -13.28 4.25 10.85
N GLU A 318 -13.06 3.21 11.64
CA GLU A 318 -13.93 2.86 12.77
C GLU A 318 -13.13 2.27 13.95
N ALA A 319 -12.57 3.11 14.78
CA ALA A 319 -12.06 2.72 16.11
C ALA A 319 -13.20 2.47 17.11
N GLY A 320 -14.27 1.80 16.69
CA GLY A 320 -15.45 1.52 17.53
C GLY A 320 -15.54 0.08 18.05
N ALA A 321 -14.78 -0.84 17.54
CA ALA A 321 -14.81 -2.24 17.96
C ALA A 321 -13.83 -2.47 19.12
N ARG A 322 -14.35 -2.72 20.31
CA ARG A 322 -13.63 -2.98 21.57
C ARG A 322 -12.69 -4.19 21.56
N GLU A 323 -12.54 -4.91 20.45
CA GLU A 323 -11.88 -6.23 20.39
C GLU A 323 -10.52 -6.25 19.73
N TYR A 324 -10.04 -5.15 19.17
CA TYR A 324 -8.76 -5.16 18.42
C TYR A 324 -7.68 -4.35 19.12
N ARG A 325 -6.49 -4.98 19.25
CA ARG A 325 -5.28 -4.25 19.60
C ARG A 325 -5.17 -3.04 18.67
N PRO A 326 -4.95 -1.83 19.19
CA PRO A 326 -4.94 -0.63 18.36
C PRO A 326 -3.87 -0.76 17.28
N VAL A 327 -4.20 -0.39 16.06
CA VAL A 327 -3.21 -0.22 15.01
C VAL A 327 -2.45 1.07 15.28
N ALA A 328 -1.12 1.00 15.40
CA ALA A 328 -0.31 2.17 15.73
C ALA A 328 0.13 2.96 14.49
N GLY A 329 0.16 2.33 13.32
CA GLY A 329 0.63 2.97 12.09
C GLY A 329 1.06 1.98 11.02
N LEU A 330 2.07 2.36 10.25
CA LEU A 330 2.61 1.65 9.09
C LEU A 330 4.02 1.16 9.36
N LEU A 331 4.35 -0.06 8.92
CA LEU A 331 5.71 -0.58 8.79
C LEU A 331 6.16 -0.31 7.35
N GLY A 332 7.04 0.67 7.16
CA GLY A 332 7.42 1.19 5.86
C GLY A 332 8.60 0.49 5.22
N ALA A 333 8.89 0.90 3.98
CA ALA A 333 9.91 0.31 3.12
C ALA A 333 11.33 0.39 3.70
N GLU A 334 11.65 1.42 4.51
CA GLU A 334 12.99 1.57 5.08
C GLU A 334 13.32 0.49 6.12
N LEU A 335 12.34 0.12 7.00
CA LEU A 335 12.54 -0.95 7.96
C LEU A 335 12.45 -2.32 7.30
N LEU A 336 11.53 -2.51 6.35
CA LEU A 336 11.46 -3.73 5.55
C LEU A 336 12.78 -3.98 4.82
N LYS A 337 13.39 -2.96 4.22
CA LYS A 337 14.70 -3.07 3.58
C LYS A 337 15.81 -3.37 4.59
N SER A 338 15.91 -2.58 5.67
CA SER A 338 17.03 -2.66 6.63
C SER A 338 17.04 -3.96 7.43
N HIS A 339 15.91 -4.64 7.55
CA HIS A 339 15.75 -5.92 8.25
C HIS A 339 15.45 -7.07 7.28
N HIS A 340 15.86 -6.95 6.02
CA HIS A 340 15.69 -7.95 4.97
C HIS A 340 14.26 -8.52 4.95
N GLY A 341 13.26 -7.64 4.84
CA GLY A 341 11.86 -8.03 4.86
C GLY A 341 11.48 -8.84 3.63
N ILE A 342 10.94 -10.04 3.83
CA ILE A 342 10.34 -10.87 2.79
C ILE A 342 8.86 -11.03 3.11
N ILE A 343 8.00 -10.67 2.16
CA ILE A 343 6.54 -10.79 2.30
C ILE A 343 6.08 -11.94 1.40
N ASP A 344 5.60 -13.01 2.01
CA ASP A 344 4.98 -14.15 1.32
C ASP A 344 3.45 -14.02 1.38
N PHE A 345 2.85 -13.61 0.27
CA PHE A 345 1.40 -13.44 0.14
C PHE A 345 0.67 -14.78 0.10
N GLY A 346 1.33 -15.85 -0.38
CA GLY A 346 0.76 -17.19 -0.44
C GLY A 346 0.54 -17.80 0.95
N THR A 347 1.53 -17.68 1.82
CA THR A 347 1.47 -18.19 3.21
C THR A 347 1.04 -17.14 4.23
N ARG A 348 0.85 -15.89 3.80
CA ARG A 348 0.54 -14.73 4.65
C ARG A 348 1.57 -14.58 5.77
N THR A 349 2.81 -14.51 5.39
CA THR A 349 3.93 -14.48 6.33
C THR A 349 4.88 -13.34 6.00
N LEU A 350 5.27 -12.58 7.01
CA LEU A 350 6.39 -11.66 6.96
C LEU A 350 7.60 -12.35 7.59
N TYR A 351 8.73 -12.29 6.90
CA TYR A 351 10.03 -12.72 7.42
C TYR A 351 10.93 -11.50 7.58
N LEU A 352 11.62 -11.39 8.71
CA LEU A 352 12.60 -10.34 8.98
C LEU A 352 13.88 -10.97 9.57
N LYS A 353 15.03 -10.32 9.33
CA LYS A 353 16.29 -10.58 10.01
C LYS A 353 16.54 -9.55 11.12
N ASN A 354 17.24 -9.98 12.18
CA ASN A 354 17.78 -9.09 13.21
C ASN A 354 18.90 -8.21 12.66
#